data_481ba8191b065a3f83df15679064abef
#
_entry.id   481ba8191b065a3f83df15679064abef
#
_cell.length_a   1.000
_cell.length_b   1.000
_cell.length_c   1.000
_cell.angle_alpha   90.00
_cell.angle_beta   90.00
_cell.angle_gamma   90.00
#
_symmetry.space_group_name_H-M   'P 1'
#
loop_
_entity.id
_entity.type
_entity.pdbx_description
1 polymer ?
#
loop_
_entity_poly.entity_id
_entity_poly.type
_entity_poly.pdbx_seq_one_letter_code
_entity_poly.pdbx_strand_id
1 'polypeptide(L)'
;MSNPVSTQNGVDTRRRILALIAFIAGGAVPIQLVTLSFGYAQYVQGVAKGPELVPTAHEFAAWYVPLVYVPALVALGGIALYSRRRYPGLFRRIVVGFGAGLVATLALDAWRQTGVIYGWLPGDTPKMFGMTVTMSKKMAIWYPVGLLVHYFNGANFGLVYAFVWGKQGSYRSAAVWATVWMLIVELGMMTLPPMGPMTGLFGAQFSWPGLFLITLVAHVFSGLAMGLLVEQFLTEKDRAWLLPFLMSRQQK
;
A
#
# COMPACT_ATOMS: atom_id res chain seq x y z
N MET A 1 14.37 -18.03 51.19
CA MET A 1 14.87 -17.17 50.11
C MET A 1 13.86 -17.25 48.98
N SER A 2 12.96 -16.27 48.93
CA SER A 2 11.91 -16.18 47.91
C SER A 2 12.49 -15.49 46.68
N ASN A 3 12.61 -16.23 45.55
CA ASN A 3 12.95 -15.65 44.26
C ASN A 3 11.90 -14.61 43.89
N PRO A 4 12.30 -13.40 43.48
CA PRO A 4 11.36 -12.46 42.93
C PRO A 4 10.92 -12.99 41.57
N VAL A 5 9.66 -13.38 41.46
CA VAL A 5 8.99 -13.63 40.18
C VAL A 5 9.04 -12.32 39.41
N SER A 6 9.95 -12.22 38.47
CA SER A 6 10.05 -11.10 37.57
C SER A 6 8.76 -11.03 36.74
N THR A 7 7.98 -10.01 36.99
CA THR A 7 6.79 -9.65 36.21
C THR A 7 7.17 -9.26 34.78
N GLN A 8 7.41 -10.26 33.93
CA GLN A 8 7.67 -10.12 32.47
C GLN A 8 6.39 -9.85 31.68
N ASN A 9 5.41 -9.14 32.21
CA ASN A 9 4.17 -8.81 31.51
C ASN A 9 4.07 -7.34 31.06
N GLY A 10 5.19 -6.61 31.06
CA GLY A 10 5.25 -5.30 30.43
C GLY A 10 5.39 -5.47 28.91
N VAL A 11 4.29 -5.36 28.17
CA VAL A 11 4.39 -5.25 26.70
C VAL A 11 5.30 -4.06 26.40
N ASP A 12 6.42 -4.31 25.74
CA ASP A 12 7.45 -3.31 25.46
C ASP A 12 6.84 -2.13 24.66
N THR A 13 6.54 -1.06 25.35
CA THR A 13 5.91 0.16 24.81
C THR A 13 6.71 0.72 23.64
N ARG A 14 8.04 0.63 23.70
CA ARG A 14 8.93 1.08 22.61
C ARG A 14 8.68 0.28 21.33
N ARG A 15 8.52 -1.03 21.41
CA ARG A 15 8.20 -1.89 20.26
C ARG A 15 6.85 -1.50 19.64
N ARG A 16 5.85 -1.17 20.46
CA ARG A 16 4.53 -0.71 19.98
C ARG A 16 4.63 0.62 19.26
N ILE A 17 5.34 1.57 19.81
CA ILE A 17 5.55 2.89 19.19
C ILE A 17 6.26 2.71 17.84
N LEU A 18 7.33 1.91 17.78
CA LEU A 18 8.03 1.63 16.54
C LEU A 18 7.15 0.93 15.50
N ALA A 19 6.28 0.01 15.92
CA ALA A 19 5.33 -0.65 15.04
C ALA A 19 4.30 0.35 14.48
N LEU A 20 3.79 1.26 15.31
CA LEU A 20 2.87 2.31 14.87
C LEU A 20 3.54 3.27 13.89
N ILE A 21 4.74 3.73 14.20
CA ILE A 21 5.50 4.60 13.30
C ILE A 21 5.80 3.87 11.97
N ALA A 22 6.20 2.60 12.01
CA ALA A 22 6.44 1.80 10.80
C ALA A 22 5.16 1.63 9.96
N PHE A 23 4.02 1.41 10.60
CA PHE A 23 2.73 1.34 9.92
C PHE A 23 2.34 2.67 9.25
N ILE A 24 2.52 3.79 9.94
CA ILE A 24 2.21 5.12 9.40
C ILE A 24 3.21 5.46 8.28
N ALA A 25 4.50 5.34 8.55
CA ALA A 25 5.56 5.74 7.63
C ALA A 25 5.68 4.83 6.40
N GLY A 26 5.42 3.53 6.55
CA GLY A 26 5.53 2.56 5.46
C GLY A 26 4.19 2.17 4.82
N GLY A 27 3.08 2.49 5.44
CA GLY A 27 1.74 2.17 4.94
C GLY A 27 0.95 3.43 4.64
N ALA A 28 0.40 4.07 5.68
CA ALA A 28 -0.59 5.12 5.51
C ALA A 28 -0.08 6.34 4.72
N VAL A 29 1.13 6.83 5.01
CA VAL A 29 1.68 8.04 4.37
C VAL A 29 2.03 7.82 2.89
N PRO A 30 2.80 6.79 2.51
CA PRO A 30 3.17 6.60 1.11
C PRO A 30 1.98 6.34 0.18
N ILE A 31 0.99 5.59 0.63
CA ILE A 31 -0.22 5.27 -0.16
C ILE A 31 -0.98 6.55 -0.56
N GLN A 32 -0.92 7.60 0.25
CA GLN A 32 -1.65 8.85 0.01
C GLN A 32 -1.05 9.72 -1.08
N LEU A 33 0.20 9.52 -1.50
CA LEU A 33 0.85 10.39 -2.50
C LEU A 33 -0.04 10.63 -3.71
N VAL A 34 -0.52 9.57 -4.34
CA VAL A 34 -1.32 9.66 -5.56
C VAL A 34 -2.69 10.29 -5.29
N THR A 35 -3.40 9.73 -4.30
CA THR A 35 -4.74 10.19 -3.96
C THR A 35 -4.78 11.67 -3.56
N LEU A 36 -3.81 12.14 -2.76
CA LEU A 36 -3.75 13.53 -2.33
C LEU A 36 -3.32 14.47 -3.46
N SER A 37 -2.33 14.08 -4.28
CA SER A 37 -1.88 14.90 -5.41
C SER A 37 -3.00 15.12 -6.41
N PHE A 38 -3.71 14.06 -6.80
CA PHE A 38 -4.83 14.18 -7.71
C PHE A 38 -6.08 14.75 -7.03
N GLY A 39 -6.28 14.50 -5.74
CA GLY A 39 -7.34 15.14 -4.95
C GLY A 39 -7.18 16.65 -4.89
N TYR A 40 -5.96 17.14 -4.72
CA TYR A 40 -5.65 18.56 -4.83
C TYR A 40 -6.03 19.12 -6.21
N ALA A 41 -5.59 18.46 -7.28
CA ALA A 41 -5.93 18.91 -8.63
C ALA A 41 -7.45 18.89 -8.89
N GLN A 42 -8.12 17.80 -8.54
CA GLN A 42 -9.52 17.56 -8.94
C GLN A 42 -10.54 18.26 -8.03
N TYR A 43 -10.31 18.31 -6.74
CA TYR A 43 -11.27 18.85 -5.78
C TYR A 43 -10.93 20.26 -5.27
N VAL A 44 -9.64 20.61 -5.21
CA VAL A 44 -9.24 21.95 -4.75
C VAL A 44 -9.09 22.90 -5.92
N GLN A 45 -8.45 22.46 -7.02
CA GLN A 45 -8.21 23.30 -8.20
C GLN A 45 -9.27 23.13 -9.30
N GLY A 46 -10.18 22.17 -9.16
CA GLY A 46 -11.28 21.95 -10.13
C GLY A 46 -10.87 21.32 -11.45
N VAL A 47 -9.66 20.76 -11.55
CA VAL A 47 -9.13 20.11 -12.77
C VAL A 47 -9.43 18.62 -12.73
N ALA A 48 -10.63 18.23 -13.15
CA ALA A 48 -11.08 16.83 -13.07
C ALA A 48 -10.37 15.89 -14.05
N LYS A 49 -10.04 16.37 -15.26
CA LYS A 49 -9.41 15.62 -16.35
C LYS A 49 -8.75 16.56 -17.36
N GLY A 50 -8.02 15.99 -18.30
CA GLY A 50 -7.37 16.75 -19.38
C GLY A 50 -5.88 16.99 -19.15
N PRO A 51 -5.23 17.77 -20.03
CA PRO A 51 -3.77 17.94 -20.04
C PRO A 51 -3.22 18.65 -18.79
N GLU A 52 -4.03 19.47 -18.12
CA GLU A 52 -3.64 20.24 -16.92
C GLU A 52 -3.71 19.40 -15.64
N LEU A 53 -4.32 18.21 -15.67
CA LEU A 53 -4.50 17.38 -14.48
C LEU A 53 -3.16 16.97 -13.84
N VAL A 54 -2.22 16.48 -14.64
CA VAL A 54 -0.91 16.02 -14.12
C VAL A 54 -0.04 17.19 -13.66
N PRO A 55 0.10 18.31 -14.40
CA PRO A 55 0.78 19.50 -13.90
C PRO A 55 0.22 20.00 -12.57
N THR A 56 -1.09 20.11 -12.43
CA THR A 56 -1.71 20.58 -11.18
C THR A 56 -1.50 19.57 -10.03
N ALA A 57 -1.60 18.27 -10.30
CA ALA A 57 -1.28 17.25 -9.29
C ALA A 57 0.19 17.30 -8.87
N HIS A 58 1.11 17.68 -9.77
CA HIS A 58 2.52 17.86 -9.46
C HIS A 58 2.77 18.97 -8.45
N GLU A 59 2.01 20.04 -8.45
CA GLU A 59 2.15 21.14 -7.46
C GLU A 59 2.10 20.59 -6.03
N PHE A 60 1.20 19.64 -5.76
CA PHE A 60 1.14 18.95 -4.49
C PHE A 60 2.31 17.97 -4.30
N ALA A 61 2.59 17.13 -5.31
CA ALA A 61 3.63 16.12 -5.23
C ALA A 61 5.03 16.73 -5.02
N ALA A 62 5.29 17.92 -5.59
CA ALA A 62 6.59 18.60 -5.54
C ALA A 62 7.07 18.90 -4.10
N TRP A 63 6.17 19.18 -3.18
CA TRP A 63 6.51 19.36 -1.78
C TRP A 63 6.26 18.08 -0.94
N TYR A 64 5.20 17.32 -1.26
CA TYR A 64 4.85 16.11 -0.49
C TYR A 64 5.94 15.04 -0.59
N VAL A 65 6.50 14.84 -1.78
CA VAL A 65 7.55 13.83 -1.99
C VAL A 65 8.80 14.11 -1.14
N PRO A 66 9.45 15.28 -1.22
CA PRO A 66 10.67 15.52 -0.44
C PRO A 66 10.42 15.71 1.07
N LEU A 67 9.27 16.28 1.48
CA LEU A 67 9.05 16.63 2.87
C LEU A 67 8.28 15.57 3.68
N VAL A 68 7.55 14.66 3.01
CA VAL A 68 6.71 13.68 3.69
C VAL A 68 7.01 12.25 3.22
N TYR A 69 6.94 11.98 1.92
CA TYR A 69 7.08 10.64 1.36
C TYR A 69 8.47 10.06 1.59
N VAL A 70 9.51 10.78 1.18
CA VAL A 70 10.91 10.31 1.34
C VAL A 70 11.30 10.19 2.82
N PRO A 71 11.06 11.17 3.71
CA PRO A 71 11.31 11.02 5.13
C PRO A 71 10.57 9.84 5.77
N ALA A 72 9.32 9.56 5.35
CA ALA A 72 8.57 8.40 5.83
C ALA A 72 9.26 7.08 5.43
N LEU A 73 9.70 6.95 4.18
CA LEU A 73 10.44 5.75 3.74
C LEU A 73 11.80 5.61 4.45
N VAL A 74 12.50 6.71 4.69
CA VAL A 74 13.75 6.70 5.48
C VAL A 74 13.48 6.25 6.92
N ALA A 75 12.42 6.75 7.55
CA ALA A 75 12.01 6.32 8.89
C ALA A 75 11.64 4.82 8.91
N LEU A 76 10.90 4.33 7.92
CA LEU A 76 10.60 2.90 7.79
C LEU A 76 11.88 2.06 7.69
N GLY A 77 12.82 2.46 6.82
CA GLY A 77 14.11 1.78 6.67
C GLY A 77 14.92 1.78 7.96
N GLY A 78 15.00 2.92 8.66
CA GLY A 78 15.66 3.06 9.95
C GLY A 78 15.04 2.16 11.03
N ILE A 79 13.70 2.10 11.10
CA ILE A 79 12.98 1.21 12.03
C ILE A 79 13.25 -0.26 11.68
N ALA A 80 13.23 -0.63 10.39
CA ALA A 80 13.51 -1.98 9.96
C ALA A 80 14.94 -2.40 10.38
N LEU A 81 15.94 -1.58 10.07
CA LEU A 81 17.33 -1.86 10.44
C LEU A 81 17.53 -1.97 11.95
N TYR A 82 16.98 -1.02 12.73
CA TYR A 82 17.02 -1.06 14.20
C TYR A 82 16.34 -2.32 14.74
N SER A 83 15.17 -2.68 14.17
CA SER A 83 14.37 -3.81 14.64
C SER A 83 14.99 -5.16 14.29
N ARG A 84 15.88 -5.24 13.30
CA ARG A 84 16.52 -6.47 12.87
C ARG A 84 17.16 -7.25 14.02
N ARG A 85 17.84 -6.56 14.93
CA ARG A 85 18.52 -7.15 16.10
C ARG A 85 17.68 -7.08 17.37
N ARG A 86 16.95 -6.00 17.57
CA ARG A 86 16.24 -5.73 18.83
C ARG A 86 14.82 -6.27 18.89
N TYR A 87 14.13 -6.28 17.75
CA TYR A 87 12.72 -6.70 17.61
C TYR A 87 12.53 -7.54 16.34
N PRO A 88 13.08 -8.76 16.27
CA PRO A 88 13.09 -9.53 15.04
C PRO A 88 11.70 -9.84 14.47
N GLY A 89 10.67 -9.94 15.30
CA GLY A 89 9.28 -10.08 14.85
C GLY A 89 8.77 -8.83 14.12
N LEU A 90 9.11 -7.61 14.61
CA LEU A 90 8.76 -6.37 13.90
C LEU A 90 9.51 -6.26 12.56
N PHE A 91 10.81 -6.53 12.56
CA PHE A 91 11.61 -6.57 11.32
C PHE A 91 11.00 -7.52 10.29
N ARG A 92 10.71 -8.77 10.70
CA ARG A 92 10.10 -9.77 9.82
C ARG A 92 8.78 -9.29 9.25
N ARG A 93 7.92 -8.69 10.07
CA ARG A 93 6.64 -8.16 9.64
C ARG A 93 6.77 -7.06 8.58
N ILE A 94 7.70 -6.13 8.78
CA ILE A 94 8.00 -5.07 7.80
C ILE A 94 8.47 -5.71 6.49
N VAL A 95 9.48 -6.60 6.55
CA VAL A 95 10.10 -7.18 5.35
C VAL A 95 9.12 -8.10 4.60
N VAL A 96 8.39 -8.94 5.33
CA VAL A 96 7.42 -9.87 4.72
C VAL A 96 6.25 -9.10 4.14
N GLY A 97 5.68 -8.13 4.86
CA GLY A 97 4.58 -7.32 4.34
C GLY A 97 4.97 -6.54 3.09
N PHE A 98 6.12 -5.86 3.14
CA PHE A 98 6.64 -5.09 2.02
C PHE A 98 6.95 -6.00 0.81
N GLY A 99 7.64 -7.11 1.03
CA GLY A 99 7.98 -8.07 -0.04
C GLY A 99 6.75 -8.75 -0.64
N ALA A 100 5.78 -9.14 0.18
CA ALA A 100 4.53 -9.72 -0.29
C ALA A 100 3.73 -8.74 -1.17
N GLY A 101 3.70 -7.46 -0.77
CA GLY A 101 3.08 -6.41 -1.57
C GLY A 101 3.77 -6.17 -2.91
N LEU A 102 5.12 -6.20 -2.96
CA LEU A 102 5.87 -6.12 -4.22
C LEU A 102 5.48 -7.26 -5.18
N VAL A 103 5.45 -8.50 -4.69
CA VAL A 103 5.07 -9.67 -5.52
C VAL A 103 3.60 -9.60 -5.91
N ALA A 104 2.73 -9.17 -5.02
CA ALA A 104 1.31 -8.97 -5.30
C ALA A 104 1.09 -7.92 -6.40
N THR A 105 1.95 -6.89 -6.49
CA THR A 105 1.89 -5.90 -7.56
C THR A 105 2.26 -6.49 -8.92
N LEU A 106 3.20 -7.46 -8.97
CA LEU A 106 3.47 -8.20 -10.22
C LEU A 106 2.23 -8.98 -10.70
N ALA A 107 1.52 -9.64 -9.78
CA ALA A 107 0.28 -10.35 -10.10
C ALA A 107 -0.82 -9.38 -10.57
N LEU A 108 -0.92 -8.19 -9.96
CA LEU A 108 -1.82 -7.13 -10.40
C LEU A 108 -1.47 -6.63 -11.80
N ASP A 109 -0.18 -6.38 -12.06
CA ASP A 109 0.29 -5.85 -13.34
C ASP A 109 0.06 -6.79 -14.52
N ALA A 110 0.10 -8.09 -14.30
CA ALA A 110 -0.23 -9.07 -15.35
C ALA A 110 -1.63 -8.83 -15.93
N TRP A 111 -2.60 -8.52 -15.08
CA TRP A 111 -3.98 -8.21 -15.49
C TRP A 111 -4.14 -6.75 -15.94
N ARG A 112 -3.49 -5.82 -15.25
CA ARG A 112 -3.51 -4.40 -15.64
C ARG A 112 -3.02 -4.18 -17.07
N GLN A 113 -1.96 -4.87 -17.50
CA GLN A 113 -1.45 -4.76 -18.88
C GLN A 113 -2.49 -5.22 -19.90
N THR A 114 -3.26 -6.25 -19.60
CA THR A 114 -4.40 -6.66 -20.42
C THR A 114 -5.39 -5.50 -20.61
N GLY A 115 -5.73 -4.80 -19.51
CA GLY A 115 -6.62 -3.62 -19.56
C GLY A 115 -6.06 -2.47 -20.40
N VAL A 116 -4.73 -2.26 -20.37
CA VAL A 116 -4.06 -1.26 -21.22
C VAL A 116 -4.15 -1.65 -22.70
N ILE A 117 -3.87 -2.91 -23.03
CA ILE A 117 -3.89 -3.43 -24.42
C ILE A 117 -5.29 -3.31 -25.04
N TYR A 118 -6.34 -3.62 -24.28
CA TYR A 118 -7.73 -3.52 -24.76
C TYR A 118 -8.34 -2.12 -24.65
N GLY A 119 -7.59 -1.12 -24.16
CA GLY A 119 -8.10 0.24 -24.00
C GLY A 119 -9.16 0.38 -22.89
N TRP A 120 -9.24 -0.57 -21.97
CA TRP A 120 -10.16 -0.53 -20.83
C TRP A 120 -9.65 0.35 -19.68
N LEU A 121 -8.36 0.69 -19.67
CA LEU A 121 -7.78 1.63 -18.72
C LEU A 121 -7.54 2.99 -19.38
N PRO A 122 -7.77 4.12 -18.69
CA PRO A 122 -7.60 5.47 -19.24
C PRO A 122 -6.14 5.84 -19.48
N GLY A 123 -5.20 5.03 -19.05
CA GLY A 123 -3.78 5.21 -19.26
C GLY A 123 -2.94 4.22 -18.46
N ASP A 124 -1.64 4.29 -18.69
CA ASP A 124 -0.66 3.50 -17.95
C ASP A 124 -0.34 4.15 -16.58
N THR A 125 -0.62 3.43 -15.50
CA THR A 125 -0.48 3.92 -14.11
C THR A 125 0.96 4.38 -13.78
N PRO A 126 2.02 3.60 -14.10
CA PRO A 126 3.40 4.07 -13.92
C PRO A 126 3.71 5.36 -14.67
N LYS A 127 3.19 5.54 -15.90
CA LYS A 127 3.36 6.80 -16.64
C LYS A 127 2.75 7.97 -15.87
N MET A 128 1.52 7.82 -15.41
CA MET A 128 0.82 8.87 -14.67
C MET A 128 1.57 9.24 -13.39
N PHE A 129 2.00 8.27 -12.60
CA PHE A 129 2.74 8.49 -11.35
C PHE A 129 4.10 9.15 -11.60
N GLY A 130 4.85 8.65 -12.59
CA GLY A 130 6.15 9.20 -12.93
C GLY A 130 6.09 10.63 -13.42
N MET A 131 5.12 10.94 -14.27
CA MET A 131 4.90 12.32 -14.73
C MET A 131 4.47 13.24 -13.59
N THR A 132 3.59 12.77 -12.68
CA THR A 132 3.18 13.54 -11.51
C THR A 132 4.36 13.88 -10.59
N VAL A 133 5.28 12.96 -10.39
CA VAL A 133 6.44 13.18 -9.52
C VAL A 133 7.53 14.03 -10.19
N THR A 134 7.80 13.80 -11.49
CA THR A 134 8.98 14.37 -12.14
C THR A 134 8.69 15.55 -13.06
N MET A 135 7.46 15.74 -13.52
CA MET A 135 7.05 16.66 -14.61
C MET A 135 7.87 16.48 -15.90
N SER A 136 8.62 15.40 -16.01
CA SER A 136 9.47 15.13 -17.17
C SER A 136 8.66 14.58 -18.34
N LYS A 137 8.90 15.11 -19.55
CA LYS A 137 8.41 14.53 -20.81
C LYS A 137 9.29 13.39 -21.32
N LYS A 138 10.50 13.20 -20.74
CA LYS A 138 11.45 12.16 -21.15
C LYS A 138 11.09 10.83 -20.49
N MET A 139 10.80 9.81 -21.31
CA MET A 139 10.47 8.46 -20.84
C MET A 139 11.54 7.88 -19.92
N ALA A 140 12.83 8.10 -20.25
CA ALA A 140 13.96 7.63 -19.46
C ALA A 140 14.00 8.20 -18.01
N ILE A 141 13.22 9.26 -17.73
CA ILE A 141 13.12 9.87 -16.39
C ILE A 141 11.81 9.43 -15.72
N TRP A 142 10.65 9.68 -16.36
CA TRP A 142 9.37 9.41 -15.69
C TRP A 142 9.07 7.92 -15.54
N TYR A 143 9.53 7.05 -16.46
CA TYR A 143 9.17 5.63 -16.40
C TYR A 143 9.78 4.90 -15.20
N PRO A 144 11.11 4.97 -14.94
CA PRO A 144 11.66 4.33 -13.75
C PRO A 144 11.13 4.92 -12.44
N VAL A 145 10.90 6.23 -12.36
CA VAL A 145 10.29 6.86 -11.17
C VAL A 145 8.85 6.39 -10.99
N GLY A 146 8.09 6.31 -12.07
CA GLY A 146 6.71 5.84 -12.05
C GLY A 146 6.59 4.37 -11.63
N LEU A 147 7.46 3.50 -12.15
CA LEU A 147 7.55 2.11 -11.71
C LEU A 147 7.88 2.03 -10.23
N LEU A 148 8.86 2.80 -9.78
CA LEU A 148 9.27 2.83 -8.37
C LEU A 148 8.06 3.20 -7.48
N VAL A 149 7.36 4.27 -7.77
CA VAL A 149 6.18 4.70 -7.00
C VAL A 149 5.08 3.64 -7.05
N HIS A 150 4.83 3.04 -8.22
CA HIS A 150 3.81 2.01 -8.38
C HIS A 150 4.09 0.77 -7.54
N TYR A 151 5.32 0.23 -7.62
CA TYR A 151 5.71 -0.94 -6.84
C TYR A 151 5.82 -0.65 -5.34
N PHE A 152 6.26 0.54 -4.95
CA PHE A 152 6.24 0.96 -3.55
C PHE A 152 4.82 1.08 -3.00
N ASN A 153 3.86 1.58 -3.79
CA ASN A 153 2.45 1.58 -3.39
C ASN A 153 1.94 0.16 -3.10
N GLY A 154 2.22 -0.79 -3.99
CA GLY A 154 1.87 -2.18 -3.75
C GLY A 154 2.56 -2.79 -2.52
N ALA A 155 3.86 -2.50 -2.35
CA ALA A 155 4.61 -2.90 -1.15
C ALA A 155 3.97 -2.35 0.13
N ASN A 156 3.52 -1.08 0.10
CA ASN A 156 2.87 -0.43 1.21
C ASN A 156 1.49 -1.05 1.53
N PHE A 157 0.72 -1.46 0.53
CA PHE A 157 -0.52 -2.22 0.74
C PHE A 157 -0.24 -3.56 1.43
N GLY A 158 0.83 -4.27 1.03
CA GLY A 158 1.24 -5.51 1.69
C GLY A 158 1.71 -5.28 3.12
N LEU A 159 2.40 -4.18 3.38
CA LEU A 159 2.79 -3.78 4.74
C LEU A 159 1.57 -3.50 5.60
N VAL A 160 0.58 -2.74 5.11
CA VAL A 160 -0.69 -2.50 5.82
C VAL A 160 -1.37 -3.82 6.13
N TYR A 161 -1.50 -4.73 5.16
CA TYR A 161 -2.10 -6.05 5.37
C TYR A 161 -1.36 -6.82 6.48
N ALA A 162 -0.03 -6.90 6.42
CA ALA A 162 0.77 -7.60 7.42
C ALA A 162 0.60 -7.02 8.83
N PHE A 163 0.42 -5.71 8.97
CA PHE A 163 0.22 -5.07 10.27
C PHE A 163 -1.20 -5.20 10.81
N VAL A 164 -2.21 -5.16 9.95
CA VAL A 164 -3.62 -5.17 10.36
C VAL A 164 -4.11 -6.60 10.55
N TRP A 165 -3.90 -7.47 9.58
CA TRP A 165 -4.37 -8.85 9.59
C TRP A 165 -3.28 -9.86 9.98
N GLY A 166 -2.07 -9.69 9.47
CA GLY A 166 -0.95 -10.58 9.74
C GLY A 166 -1.23 -12.04 9.36
N LYS A 167 -0.57 -12.97 10.08
CA LYS A 167 -0.75 -14.40 9.87
C LYS A 167 -2.12 -14.87 10.38
N GLN A 168 -2.84 -15.58 9.53
CA GLN A 168 -4.22 -16.03 9.80
C GLN A 168 -4.31 -17.47 10.35
N GLY A 169 -3.24 -18.26 10.22
CA GLY A 169 -3.18 -19.65 10.64
C GLY A 169 -3.75 -20.63 9.61
N SER A 170 -4.26 -20.16 8.48
CA SER A 170 -4.58 -20.98 7.32
C SER A 170 -4.47 -20.17 6.03
N TYR A 171 -4.01 -20.81 4.96
CA TYR A 171 -3.92 -20.19 3.62
C TYR A 171 -5.27 -19.72 3.09
N ARG A 172 -6.35 -20.47 3.38
CA ARG A 172 -7.70 -20.08 2.98
C ARG A 172 -8.13 -18.76 3.64
N SER A 173 -7.96 -18.65 4.96
CA SER A 173 -8.30 -17.42 5.68
C SER A 173 -7.43 -16.24 5.22
N ALA A 174 -6.13 -16.47 5.04
CA ALA A 174 -5.20 -15.45 4.56
C ALA A 174 -5.57 -14.96 3.16
N ALA A 175 -5.90 -15.86 2.23
CA ALA A 175 -6.35 -15.53 0.89
C ALA A 175 -7.64 -14.68 0.92
N VAL A 176 -8.63 -15.08 1.74
CA VAL A 176 -9.90 -14.35 1.86
C VAL A 176 -9.65 -12.93 2.40
N TRP A 177 -8.95 -12.78 3.53
CA TRP A 177 -8.76 -11.47 4.15
C TRP A 177 -7.87 -10.55 3.31
N ALA A 178 -6.85 -11.07 2.65
CA ALA A 178 -6.03 -10.26 1.75
C ALA A 178 -6.80 -9.85 0.49
N THR A 179 -7.66 -10.71 -0.04
CA THR A 179 -8.57 -10.35 -1.14
C THR A 179 -9.56 -9.28 -0.69
N VAL A 180 -10.18 -9.42 0.48
CA VAL A 180 -11.07 -8.39 1.05
C VAL A 180 -10.32 -7.06 1.18
N TRP A 181 -9.08 -7.07 1.67
CA TRP A 181 -8.25 -5.87 1.74
C TRP A 181 -8.02 -5.24 0.37
N MET A 182 -7.65 -6.04 -0.64
CA MET A 182 -7.41 -5.53 -1.99
C MET A 182 -8.71 -5.05 -2.67
N LEU A 183 -9.87 -5.63 -2.35
CA LEU A 183 -11.16 -5.11 -2.79
C LEU A 183 -11.51 -3.75 -2.14
N ILE A 184 -11.11 -3.52 -0.89
CA ILE A 184 -11.22 -2.18 -0.26
C ILE A 184 -10.32 -1.19 -0.99
N VAL A 185 -9.10 -1.59 -1.37
CA VAL A 185 -8.19 -0.75 -2.16
C VAL A 185 -8.80 -0.43 -3.53
N GLU A 186 -9.39 -1.42 -4.20
CA GLU A 186 -10.09 -1.23 -5.47
C GLU A 186 -11.26 -0.26 -5.33
N LEU A 187 -12.11 -0.46 -4.33
CA LEU A 187 -13.23 0.45 -4.06
C LEU A 187 -12.72 1.88 -3.89
N GLY A 188 -11.65 2.08 -3.12
CA GLY A 188 -10.99 3.36 -2.99
C GLY A 188 -10.49 3.91 -4.32
N MET A 189 -9.78 3.10 -5.11
CA MET A 189 -9.26 3.49 -6.41
C MET A 189 -10.38 3.90 -7.39
N MET A 190 -11.50 3.15 -7.43
CA MET A 190 -12.61 3.41 -8.35
C MET A 190 -13.53 4.57 -7.94
N THR A 191 -13.40 5.06 -6.70
CA THR A 191 -14.25 6.13 -6.16
C THR A 191 -13.50 7.41 -5.85
N LEU A 192 -12.21 7.29 -5.48
CA LEU A 192 -11.35 8.41 -5.07
C LEU A 192 -10.47 8.89 -6.24
N PRO A 193 -9.80 10.05 -6.10
CA PRO A 193 -8.77 10.50 -7.04
C PRO A 193 -7.66 9.46 -7.25
N PRO A 194 -7.16 9.33 -8.48
CA PRO A 194 -7.56 10.06 -9.69
C PRO A 194 -8.74 9.44 -10.43
N MET A 195 -9.01 8.13 -10.24
CA MET A 195 -9.86 7.35 -11.14
C MET A 195 -11.33 7.75 -11.08
N GLY A 196 -11.92 7.86 -9.87
CA GLY A 196 -13.32 8.21 -9.71
C GLY A 196 -13.73 9.47 -10.48
N PRO A 197 -13.09 10.62 -10.28
CA PRO A 197 -13.39 11.84 -11.03
C PRO A 197 -13.06 11.77 -12.52
N MET A 198 -12.07 10.99 -12.94
CA MET A 198 -11.69 10.86 -14.35
C MET A 198 -12.66 9.98 -15.15
N THR A 199 -13.14 8.91 -14.56
CA THR A 199 -13.85 7.81 -15.26
C THR A 199 -15.30 7.65 -14.82
N GLY A 200 -15.75 8.42 -13.84
CA GLY A 200 -17.01 8.21 -13.15
C GLY A 200 -16.97 7.00 -12.20
N LEU A 201 -17.96 6.91 -11.37
CA LEU A 201 -18.06 5.83 -10.37
C LEU A 201 -17.98 4.47 -11.06
N PHE A 202 -17.03 3.65 -10.63
CA PHE A 202 -16.74 2.32 -11.21
C PHE A 202 -16.46 2.31 -12.72
N GLY A 203 -15.97 3.40 -13.28
CA GLY A 203 -15.66 3.51 -14.70
C GLY A 203 -16.87 3.73 -15.62
N ALA A 204 -18.02 4.10 -15.05
CA ALA A 204 -19.29 4.23 -15.79
C ALA A 204 -19.27 5.26 -16.93
N GLN A 205 -18.34 6.23 -16.90
CA GLN A 205 -18.19 7.29 -17.91
C GLN A 205 -17.00 7.06 -18.85
N PHE A 206 -16.32 5.92 -18.76
CA PHE A 206 -15.15 5.63 -19.59
C PHE A 206 -15.28 4.32 -20.35
N SER A 207 -15.19 3.16 -19.69
CA SER A 207 -15.17 1.83 -20.32
C SER A 207 -15.91 0.82 -19.44
N TRP A 208 -17.21 0.96 -19.34
CA TRP A 208 -18.04 0.00 -18.61
C TRP A 208 -18.40 -1.21 -19.51
N PRO A 209 -18.33 -2.47 -19.02
CA PRO A 209 -17.83 -2.88 -17.70
C PRO A 209 -16.32 -3.20 -17.69
N GLY A 210 -15.61 -2.97 -18.80
CA GLY A 210 -14.21 -3.40 -19.01
C GLY A 210 -13.27 -2.89 -17.91
N LEU A 211 -13.31 -1.59 -17.60
CA LEU A 211 -12.48 -0.99 -16.55
C LEU A 211 -12.73 -1.66 -15.21
N PHE A 212 -13.97 -1.79 -14.78
CA PHE A 212 -14.32 -2.39 -13.50
C PHE A 212 -13.87 -3.85 -13.42
N LEU A 213 -14.18 -4.66 -14.46
CA LEU A 213 -13.86 -6.09 -14.45
C LEU A 213 -12.35 -6.36 -14.43
N ILE A 214 -11.57 -5.62 -15.22
CA ILE A 214 -10.13 -5.85 -15.28
C ILE A 214 -9.43 -5.43 -13.98
N THR A 215 -9.86 -4.34 -13.35
CA THR A 215 -9.31 -3.91 -12.08
C THR A 215 -9.74 -4.86 -10.95
N LEU A 216 -10.99 -5.30 -10.92
CA LEU A 216 -11.48 -6.30 -9.98
C LEU A 216 -10.65 -7.58 -10.01
N VAL A 217 -10.46 -8.15 -11.21
CA VAL A 217 -9.65 -9.36 -11.38
C VAL A 217 -8.20 -9.11 -10.92
N ALA A 218 -7.61 -7.99 -11.31
CA ALA A 218 -6.25 -7.62 -10.90
C ALA A 218 -6.10 -7.55 -9.36
N HIS A 219 -7.06 -6.94 -8.67
CA HIS A 219 -7.04 -6.84 -7.21
C HIS A 219 -7.30 -8.16 -6.51
N VAL A 220 -8.16 -9.02 -7.05
CA VAL A 220 -8.37 -10.38 -6.54
C VAL A 220 -7.07 -11.19 -6.60
N PHE A 221 -6.39 -11.22 -7.74
CA PHE A 221 -5.13 -11.96 -7.88
C PHE A 221 -4.01 -11.37 -7.04
N SER A 222 -3.95 -10.06 -6.92
CA SER A 222 -3.01 -9.38 -6.00
C SER A 222 -3.28 -9.76 -4.55
N GLY A 223 -4.54 -9.76 -4.12
CA GLY A 223 -4.93 -10.18 -2.76
C GLY A 223 -4.56 -11.63 -2.48
N LEU A 224 -4.85 -12.55 -3.40
CA LEU A 224 -4.46 -13.95 -3.28
C LEU A 224 -2.95 -14.10 -3.10
N ALA A 225 -2.15 -13.51 -3.97
CA ALA A 225 -0.69 -13.56 -3.88
C ALA A 225 -0.17 -12.99 -2.55
N MET A 226 -0.67 -11.82 -2.15
CA MET A 226 -0.31 -11.17 -0.89
C MET A 226 -0.63 -12.04 0.32
N GLY A 227 -1.85 -12.56 0.41
CA GLY A 227 -2.31 -13.38 1.53
C GLY A 227 -1.49 -14.65 1.69
N LEU A 228 -1.25 -15.37 0.59
CA LEU A 228 -0.46 -16.59 0.59
C LEU A 228 0.98 -16.36 1.04
N LEU A 229 1.62 -15.28 0.56
CA LEU A 229 3.00 -14.95 0.94
C LEU A 229 3.11 -14.51 2.41
N VAL A 230 2.19 -13.68 2.88
CA VAL A 230 2.17 -13.27 4.29
C VAL A 230 1.95 -14.48 5.20
N GLU A 231 1.01 -15.37 4.86
CA GLU A 231 0.77 -16.60 5.63
C GLU A 231 1.99 -17.53 5.64
N GLN A 232 2.69 -17.66 4.51
CA GLN A 232 3.87 -18.49 4.38
C GLN A 232 5.04 -18.01 5.25
N PHE A 233 5.31 -16.70 5.24
CA PHE A 233 6.56 -16.16 5.77
C PHE A 233 6.44 -15.49 7.15
N LEU A 234 5.24 -15.18 7.66
CA LEU A 234 5.04 -14.77 9.05
C LEU A 234 4.93 -16.00 9.97
N THR A 235 5.45 -15.87 11.19
CA THR A 235 5.29 -16.88 12.23
C THR A 235 4.01 -16.67 13.04
N GLU A 236 3.54 -17.68 13.77
CA GLU A 236 2.33 -17.56 14.59
C GLU A 236 2.43 -16.47 15.67
N LYS A 237 3.64 -16.22 16.19
CA LYS A 237 3.92 -15.14 17.14
C LYS A 237 3.63 -13.76 16.59
N ASP A 238 3.47 -13.65 15.27
CA ASP A 238 3.24 -12.40 14.57
C ASP A 238 1.75 -12.18 14.19
N ARG A 239 0.83 -12.98 14.76
CA ARG A 239 -0.62 -12.78 14.52
C ARG A 239 -1.06 -11.39 14.95
N ALA A 240 -1.77 -10.73 14.07
CA ALA A 240 -2.55 -9.50 14.29
C ALA A 240 -1.87 -8.42 15.16
N TRP A 241 -0.86 -7.73 14.65
CA TRP A 241 -0.05 -6.80 15.43
C TRP A 241 -0.71 -5.47 15.81
N LEU A 242 -1.64 -4.93 15.01
CA LEU A 242 -2.36 -3.69 15.36
C LEU A 242 -3.65 -3.96 16.12
N LEU A 243 -4.41 -4.98 15.76
CA LEU A 243 -5.61 -5.34 16.48
C LEU A 243 -5.32 -5.80 17.92
N PRO A 244 -4.23 -6.54 18.25
CA PRO A 244 -3.88 -6.82 19.64
C PRO A 244 -3.41 -5.61 20.45
N PHE A 245 -3.12 -4.48 19.84
CA PHE A 245 -3.00 -3.24 20.60
C PHE A 245 -4.29 -2.93 21.36
N LEU A 246 -5.42 -3.23 20.74
CA LEU A 246 -6.73 -3.07 21.33
C LEU A 246 -7.15 -4.31 22.14
N MET A 247 -6.61 -5.50 21.83
CA MET A 247 -7.07 -6.79 22.34
C MET A 247 -6.07 -7.53 23.24
N SER A 248 -4.94 -6.93 23.61
CA SER A 248 -3.84 -7.58 24.33
C SER A 248 -4.13 -8.01 25.78
N ARG A 249 -5.39 -7.98 26.22
CA ARG A 249 -5.81 -8.47 27.54
C ARG A 249 -6.28 -9.92 27.57
N GLN A 250 -6.32 -10.64 26.45
CA GLN A 250 -6.96 -11.96 26.36
C GLN A 250 -6.06 -13.15 26.11
N GLN A 251 -4.75 -13.04 26.23
CA GLN A 251 -3.89 -14.22 26.28
C GLN A 251 -3.27 -14.36 27.68
N LYS A 252 -4.09 -14.80 28.60
CA LYS A 252 -3.68 -15.54 29.80
C LYS A 252 -3.68 -17.04 29.48
#